data_6b3820e9e3e814df1d0f5e06efdf354e
#
_entry.id   6b3820e9e3e814df1d0f5e06efdf354e
#
_cell.length_a   1.000
_cell.length_b   1.000
_cell.length_c   1.000
_cell.angle_alpha   90.00
_cell.angle_beta   90.00
_cell.angle_gamma   90.00
#
_symmetry.space_group_name_H-M   'P 1'
#
loop_
_entity.id
_entity.type
_entity.pdbx_description
1 polymer ?
#
loop_
_entity_poly.entity_id
_entity_poly.type
_entity_poly.pdbx_seq_one_letter_code
_entity_poly.pdbx_strand_id
1 'polypeptide(L)'
;GLVAFAGVAGLQVPPTTDKDALIKAIDNFTTARGTAIGSAILTSIDSIAAINPTVAPTGVDAESAQRSGYAADVIVVLTDGANTQGVEPATAAEAAAVRGLRVFTIGFGTTTPSRMACTGRQASGWAGGGSSGGFSGGGGRNPRVIDEATLQTVADITGRQYYKAESADQLQGALGDLP
;
A
#
# COMPACT_ATOMS: atom_id res chain seq x y z
N GLY A 1 -8.67 -0.25 -11.90
CA GLY A 1 -8.99 -1.17 -10.80
C GLY A 1 -8.65 -0.59 -9.45
N LEU A 2 -9.21 -1.17 -8.41
CA LEU A 2 -9.05 -0.71 -7.04
C LEU A 2 -8.80 -1.89 -6.09
N VAL A 3 -7.69 -1.87 -5.39
CA VAL A 3 -7.34 -2.80 -4.32
C VAL A 3 -7.36 -2.05 -3.00
N ALA A 4 -8.18 -2.50 -2.05
CA ALA A 4 -8.15 -1.99 -0.69
C ALA A 4 -7.30 -2.91 0.19
N PHE A 5 -6.58 -2.32 1.14
CA PHE A 5 -5.78 -3.09 2.08
C PHE A 5 -5.78 -2.48 3.49
N ALA A 6 -5.75 -3.37 4.44
CA ALA A 6 -5.52 -3.13 5.86
C ALA A 6 -4.69 -4.30 6.38
N GLY A 7 -5.16 -5.08 7.35
CA GLY A 7 -4.50 -6.34 7.76
C GLY A 7 -4.46 -7.41 6.66
N VAL A 8 -5.35 -7.31 5.68
CA VAL A 8 -5.39 -8.10 4.44
C VAL A 8 -5.59 -7.18 3.24
N ALA A 9 -5.22 -7.64 2.06
CA ALA A 9 -5.49 -6.95 0.81
C ALA A 9 -6.61 -7.66 0.03
N GLY A 10 -7.43 -6.89 -0.67
CA GLY A 10 -8.53 -7.43 -1.47
C GLY A 10 -8.88 -6.55 -2.67
N LEU A 11 -9.11 -7.18 -3.81
CA LEU A 11 -9.61 -6.52 -5.01
C LEU A 11 -11.05 -6.08 -4.78
N GLN A 12 -11.30 -4.78 -4.86
CA GLN A 12 -12.63 -4.18 -4.71
C GLN A 12 -13.31 -3.99 -6.06
N VAL A 13 -12.55 -3.48 -7.03
CA VAL A 13 -13.03 -3.26 -8.39
C VAL A 13 -11.96 -3.75 -9.37
N PRO A 14 -12.28 -4.67 -10.27
CA PRO A 14 -11.37 -5.07 -11.33
C PRO A 14 -10.94 -3.88 -12.18
N PRO A 15 -9.83 -3.97 -12.93
CA PRO A 15 -9.42 -2.93 -13.86
C PRO A 15 -10.59 -2.53 -14.79
N THR A 16 -10.94 -1.25 -14.78
CA THR A 16 -12.10 -0.71 -15.51
C THR A 16 -11.90 0.76 -15.81
N THR A 17 -12.62 1.27 -16.81
CA THR A 17 -12.77 2.70 -17.12
C THR A 17 -14.02 3.32 -16.46
N ASP A 18 -14.83 2.52 -15.78
CA ASP A 18 -16.02 2.96 -15.05
C ASP A 18 -15.61 3.69 -13.76
N LYS A 19 -15.63 5.03 -13.83
CA LYS A 19 -15.27 5.91 -12.71
C LYS A 19 -16.31 5.84 -11.58
N ASP A 20 -17.57 5.68 -11.91
CA ASP A 20 -18.65 5.65 -10.91
C ASP A 20 -18.57 4.40 -10.05
N ALA A 21 -18.22 3.25 -10.64
CA ALA A 21 -17.94 2.03 -9.90
C ALA A 21 -16.76 2.20 -8.92
N LEU A 22 -15.69 2.89 -9.34
CA LEU A 22 -14.53 3.16 -8.50
C LEU A 22 -14.88 4.10 -7.34
N ILE A 23 -15.58 5.21 -7.62
CA ILE A 23 -16.02 6.18 -6.59
C ILE A 23 -16.92 5.49 -5.58
N LYS A 24 -17.93 4.75 -6.04
CA LYS A 24 -18.84 4.01 -5.17
C LYS A 24 -18.11 3.01 -4.27
N ALA A 25 -17.08 2.35 -4.76
CA ALA A 25 -16.28 1.43 -3.95
C ALA A 25 -15.48 2.17 -2.88
N ILE A 26 -14.93 3.35 -3.20
CA ILE A 26 -14.21 4.20 -2.24
C ILE A 26 -15.15 4.70 -1.14
N ASP A 27 -16.35 5.16 -1.50
CA ASP A 27 -17.35 5.67 -0.56
C ASP A 27 -17.84 4.59 0.44
N ASN A 28 -17.71 3.32 0.07
CA ASN A 28 -18.09 2.18 0.92
C ASN A 28 -16.91 1.61 1.73
N PHE A 29 -15.72 2.25 1.73
CA PHE A 29 -14.60 1.76 2.51
C PHE A 29 -14.90 1.75 4.00
N THR A 30 -14.53 0.66 4.64
CA THR A 30 -14.56 0.50 6.09
C THR A 30 -13.14 0.41 6.63
N THR A 31 -12.90 1.06 7.76
CA THR A 31 -11.59 0.99 8.42
C THR A 31 -11.36 -0.36 9.06
N ALA A 32 -10.17 -0.92 8.91
CA ALA A 32 -9.74 -2.14 9.56
C ALA A 32 -8.34 -1.96 10.15
N ARG A 33 -7.90 -2.94 10.97
CA ARG A 33 -6.59 -2.88 11.63
C ARG A 33 -5.50 -3.46 10.74
N GLY A 34 -4.29 -2.91 10.89
CA GLY A 34 -3.10 -3.36 10.19
C GLY A 34 -2.92 -2.73 8.82
N THR A 35 -1.78 -3.00 8.21
CA THR A 35 -1.38 -2.46 6.91
C THR A 35 -0.58 -3.55 6.19
N ALA A 36 -1.08 -4.04 5.05
CA ALA A 36 -0.51 -5.15 4.28
C ALA A 36 -0.10 -4.67 2.87
N ILE A 37 0.92 -3.80 2.80
CA ILE A 37 1.39 -3.16 1.57
C ILE A 37 1.86 -4.19 0.55
N GLY A 38 2.71 -5.13 0.94
CA GLY A 38 3.21 -6.16 0.04
C GLY A 38 2.10 -7.03 -0.53
N SER A 39 1.12 -7.41 0.29
CA SER A 39 -0.05 -8.17 -0.19
C SER A 39 -0.89 -7.36 -1.17
N ALA A 40 -1.01 -6.04 -0.98
CA ALA A 40 -1.72 -5.18 -1.92
C ALA A 40 -1.03 -5.10 -3.28
N ILE A 41 0.31 -5.03 -3.29
CA ILE A 41 1.10 -5.07 -4.53
C ILE A 41 0.87 -6.41 -5.26
N LEU A 42 0.95 -7.56 -4.56
CA LEU A 42 0.73 -8.87 -5.16
C LEU A 42 -0.70 -9.01 -5.72
N THR A 43 -1.71 -8.59 -4.97
CA THR A 43 -3.10 -8.57 -5.44
C THR A 43 -3.27 -7.69 -6.69
N SER A 44 -2.54 -6.58 -6.76
CA SER A 44 -2.56 -5.69 -7.93
C SER A 44 -1.89 -6.35 -9.15
N ILE A 45 -0.79 -7.08 -8.97
CA ILE A 45 -0.15 -7.86 -10.03
C ILE A 45 -1.14 -8.86 -10.62
N ASP A 46 -1.82 -9.65 -9.78
CA ASP A 46 -2.79 -10.64 -10.23
C ASP A 46 -4.00 -10.00 -10.93
N SER A 47 -4.43 -8.83 -10.46
CA SER A 47 -5.51 -8.07 -11.10
C SER A 47 -5.13 -7.58 -12.51
N ILE A 48 -3.88 -7.17 -12.69
CA ILE A 48 -3.35 -6.78 -14.00
C ILE A 48 -3.20 -8.01 -14.90
N ALA A 49 -2.64 -9.11 -14.38
CA ALA A 49 -2.46 -10.35 -15.11
C ALA A 49 -3.79 -10.92 -15.66
N ALA A 50 -4.89 -10.68 -14.96
CA ALA A 50 -6.22 -11.10 -15.40
C ALA A 50 -6.70 -10.43 -16.70
N ILE A 51 -6.19 -9.22 -17.01
CA ILE A 51 -6.58 -8.44 -18.20
C ILE A 51 -5.45 -8.27 -19.22
N ASN A 52 -4.20 -8.36 -18.77
CA ASN A 52 -3.01 -8.24 -19.60
C ASN A 52 -2.24 -9.57 -19.63
N PRO A 53 -2.42 -10.40 -20.66
CA PRO A 53 -1.78 -11.72 -20.74
C PRO A 53 -0.24 -11.66 -20.87
N THR A 54 0.33 -10.47 -21.06
CA THR A 54 1.78 -10.29 -21.11
C THR A 54 2.39 -10.10 -19.72
N VAL A 55 1.57 -9.99 -18.68
CA VAL A 55 1.98 -9.92 -17.29
C VAL A 55 1.68 -11.24 -16.62
N ALA A 56 2.69 -11.95 -16.13
CA ALA A 56 2.50 -13.23 -15.45
C ALA A 56 1.88 -13.02 -14.06
N PRO A 57 0.95 -13.86 -13.61
CA PRO A 57 0.40 -13.81 -12.26
C PRO A 57 1.46 -14.18 -11.20
N THR A 58 1.16 -13.88 -9.93
CA THR A 58 2.10 -14.09 -8.81
C THR A 58 2.41 -15.59 -8.56
N GLY A 59 1.52 -16.49 -8.97
CA GLY A 59 1.75 -17.93 -8.88
C GLY A 59 2.78 -18.49 -9.85
N VAL A 60 3.24 -17.72 -10.83
CA VAL A 60 4.32 -18.09 -11.75
C VAL A 60 5.67 -17.70 -11.12
N ASP A 61 6.65 -18.61 -11.17
CA ASP A 61 7.99 -18.35 -10.65
C ASP A 61 8.68 -17.16 -11.34
N ALA A 62 9.64 -16.55 -10.65
CA ALA A 62 10.29 -15.33 -11.12
C ALA A 62 11.03 -15.50 -12.44
N GLU A 63 11.64 -16.65 -12.67
CA GLU A 63 12.42 -16.93 -13.90
C GLU A 63 11.49 -17.02 -15.12
N SER A 64 10.36 -17.73 -14.97
CA SER A 64 9.33 -17.86 -16.02
C SER A 64 8.51 -16.57 -16.20
N ALA A 65 8.42 -15.74 -15.17
CA ALA A 65 7.70 -14.47 -15.20
C ALA A 65 8.51 -13.31 -15.78
N GLN A 66 9.82 -13.50 -15.96
CA GLN A 66 10.73 -12.43 -16.37
C GLN A 66 10.35 -11.83 -17.73
N ARG A 67 10.23 -10.51 -17.74
CA ARG A 67 9.87 -9.73 -18.92
C ARG A 67 10.98 -8.81 -19.37
N SER A 68 11.18 -8.69 -20.68
CA SER A 68 12.04 -7.66 -21.27
C SER A 68 11.26 -6.33 -21.35
N GLY A 69 11.71 -5.31 -20.63
CA GLY A 69 11.12 -3.97 -20.62
C GLY A 69 9.86 -3.86 -19.74
N TYR A 70 9.32 -2.64 -19.69
CA TYR A 70 8.18 -2.32 -18.84
C TYR A 70 6.83 -2.67 -19.50
N ALA A 71 5.88 -3.09 -18.69
CA ALA A 71 4.47 -3.16 -19.06
C ALA A 71 3.89 -1.73 -19.17
N ALA A 72 2.79 -1.59 -19.92
CA ALA A 72 2.05 -0.33 -19.98
C ALA A 72 1.35 -0.03 -18.64
N ASP A 73 1.02 -1.09 -17.90
CA ASP A 73 0.30 -1.01 -16.64
C ASP A 73 1.21 -0.53 -15.52
N VAL A 74 0.62 0.19 -14.57
CA VAL A 74 1.29 0.71 -13.38
C VAL A 74 0.49 0.39 -12.12
N ILE A 75 1.18 0.28 -10.99
CA ILE A 75 0.59 0.15 -9.67
C ILE A 75 0.87 1.44 -8.91
N VAL A 76 -0.15 2.01 -8.28
CA VAL A 76 0.00 3.17 -7.39
C VAL A 76 -0.42 2.74 -5.99
N VAL A 77 0.49 2.80 -5.05
CA VAL A 77 0.26 2.48 -3.63
C VAL A 77 0.14 3.78 -2.85
N LEU A 78 -1.02 4.00 -2.22
CA LEU A 78 -1.26 5.11 -1.31
C LEU A 78 -1.44 4.55 0.11
N THR A 79 -0.64 5.03 1.05
CA THR A 79 -0.69 4.58 2.46
C THR A 79 -0.33 5.71 3.42
N ASP A 80 -0.89 5.64 4.63
CA ASP A 80 -0.62 6.53 5.75
C ASP A 80 0.17 5.86 6.88
N GLY A 81 0.56 4.59 6.70
CA GLY A 81 1.24 3.80 7.73
C GLY A 81 2.33 2.88 7.21
N ALA A 82 3.08 2.31 8.14
CA ALA A 82 4.08 1.29 7.87
C ALA A 82 3.45 -0.09 7.64
N ASN A 83 4.12 -0.95 6.86
CA ASN A 83 3.71 -2.35 6.71
C ASN A 83 3.77 -3.06 8.06
N THR A 84 2.67 -3.69 8.46
CA THR A 84 2.56 -4.39 9.75
C THR A 84 2.23 -5.86 9.59
N GLN A 85 1.75 -6.28 8.43
CA GLN A 85 1.28 -7.65 8.18
C GLN A 85 1.51 -8.05 6.72
N GLY A 86 1.43 -9.35 6.46
CA GLY A 86 1.52 -9.91 5.12
C GLY A 86 2.95 -9.96 4.59
N VAL A 87 3.07 -9.97 3.27
CA VAL A 87 4.34 -10.05 2.57
C VAL A 87 5.14 -8.76 2.74
N GLU A 88 6.46 -8.88 2.85
CA GLU A 88 7.36 -7.73 2.91
C GLU A 88 7.24 -6.91 1.61
N PRO A 89 7.07 -5.58 1.70
CA PRO A 89 6.87 -4.72 0.52
C PRO A 89 7.99 -4.80 -0.52
N ALA A 90 9.25 -4.94 -0.08
CA ALA A 90 10.39 -5.08 -0.99
C ALA A 90 10.28 -6.37 -1.82
N THR A 91 9.92 -7.51 -1.21
CA THR A 91 9.72 -8.78 -1.92
C THR A 91 8.59 -8.68 -2.94
N ALA A 92 7.50 -7.99 -2.60
CA ALA A 92 6.40 -7.77 -3.54
C ALA A 92 6.79 -6.82 -4.69
N ALA A 93 7.66 -5.83 -4.41
CA ALA A 93 8.22 -4.94 -5.42
C ALA A 93 9.15 -5.69 -6.39
N GLU A 94 9.97 -6.61 -5.90
CA GLU A 94 10.79 -7.50 -6.74
C GLU A 94 9.91 -8.35 -7.66
N ALA A 95 8.81 -8.91 -7.14
CA ALA A 95 7.85 -9.65 -7.95
C ALA A 95 7.19 -8.79 -9.04
N ALA A 96 6.94 -7.51 -8.78
CA ALA A 96 6.45 -6.55 -9.76
C ALA A 96 7.52 -6.22 -10.81
N ALA A 97 8.77 -5.95 -10.37
CA ALA A 97 9.89 -5.59 -11.24
C ALA A 97 10.22 -6.70 -12.26
N VAL A 98 10.24 -7.96 -11.83
CA VAL A 98 10.45 -9.12 -12.71
C VAL A 98 9.39 -9.18 -13.82
N ARG A 99 8.17 -8.76 -13.54
CA ARG A 99 7.04 -8.71 -14.48
C ARG A 99 7.00 -7.42 -15.30
N GLY A 100 7.99 -6.55 -15.14
CA GLY A 100 8.05 -5.26 -15.83
C GLY A 100 7.02 -4.25 -15.34
N LEU A 101 6.40 -4.49 -14.19
CA LEU A 101 5.43 -3.55 -13.61
C LEU A 101 6.15 -2.47 -12.80
N ARG A 102 5.64 -1.27 -12.91
CA ARG A 102 6.14 -0.08 -12.22
C ARG A 102 5.25 0.21 -11.01
N VAL A 103 5.86 0.39 -9.85
CA VAL A 103 5.14 0.69 -8.62
C VAL A 103 5.50 2.11 -8.17
N PHE A 104 4.52 3.00 -8.19
CA PHE A 104 4.63 4.33 -7.60
C PHE A 104 4.10 4.26 -6.16
N THR A 105 4.78 4.89 -5.25
CA THR A 105 4.37 4.91 -3.84
C THR A 105 4.11 6.33 -3.39
N ILE A 106 2.99 6.53 -2.68
CA ILE A 106 2.59 7.81 -2.11
C ILE A 106 2.38 7.61 -0.61
N GLY A 107 3.19 8.26 0.20
CA GLY A 107 3.00 8.33 1.64
C GLY A 107 2.14 9.54 2.00
N PHE A 108 0.95 9.32 2.56
CA PHE A 108 0.05 10.39 2.96
C PHE A 108 0.05 10.58 4.48
N GLY A 109 0.48 11.75 4.95
CA GLY A 109 0.50 12.10 6.35
C GLY A 109 1.84 12.68 6.81
N THR A 110 2.03 12.80 8.11
CA THR A 110 3.23 13.36 8.70
C THR A 110 4.10 12.28 9.33
N THR A 111 5.41 12.47 9.29
CA THR A 111 6.38 11.63 10.01
C THR A 111 6.38 11.91 11.52
N THR A 112 5.72 12.97 11.95
CA THR A 112 5.60 13.33 13.37
C THR A 112 4.38 12.65 13.97
N PRO A 113 4.54 11.82 15.02
CA PRO A 113 3.40 11.18 15.68
C PRO A 113 2.43 12.23 16.22
N SER A 114 1.24 12.34 15.65
CA SER A 114 0.20 13.18 16.21
C SER A 114 -0.54 12.46 17.34
N ARG A 115 -0.98 13.20 18.37
CA ARG A 115 -1.85 12.64 19.39
C ARG A 115 -3.18 12.27 18.77
N MET A 116 -3.65 11.04 19.02
CA MET A 116 -5.02 10.68 18.65
C MET A 116 -6.03 11.60 19.30
N ALA A 117 -6.85 12.26 18.50
CA ALA A 117 -8.05 12.94 18.96
C ALA A 117 -9.19 11.90 19.13
N CYS A 118 -8.98 10.87 19.94
CA CYS A 118 -10.02 9.92 20.28
C CYS A 118 -10.91 10.52 21.37
N THR A 119 -12.20 10.69 21.10
CA THR A 119 -13.16 10.98 22.14
C THR A 119 -13.23 9.80 23.11
N GLY A 120 -13.33 10.08 24.44
CA GLY A 120 -13.18 9.10 25.52
C GLY A 120 -14.04 7.81 25.44
N ARG A 121 -15.03 7.73 24.55
CA ARG A 121 -15.82 6.52 24.29
C ARG A 121 -15.09 5.46 23.43
N GLN A 122 -14.13 5.88 22.60
CA GLN A 122 -13.36 4.93 21.78
C GLN A 122 -12.10 4.41 22.51
N ALA A 123 -11.67 5.12 23.55
CA ALA A 123 -10.54 4.67 24.39
C ALA A 123 -10.90 3.56 25.37
N SER A 124 -12.15 3.48 25.80
CA SER A 124 -12.62 2.49 26.81
C SER A 124 -12.71 1.05 26.29
N GLY A 125 -12.75 0.83 24.97
CA GLY A 125 -12.69 -0.52 24.39
C GLY A 125 -11.27 -1.14 24.38
N TRP A 126 -10.24 -0.36 24.69
CA TRP A 126 -8.85 -0.83 24.70
C TRP A 126 -8.27 -0.99 26.11
N ALA A 127 -8.93 -0.50 27.14
CA ALA A 127 -8.44 -0.49 28.52
C ALA A 127 -8.82 -1.77 29.32
N GLY A 128 -9.15 -2.87 28.66
CA GLY A 128 -9.42 -4.16 29.31
C GLY A 128 -8.15 -4.99 29.44
N GLY A 129 -7.36 -4.76 30.49
CA GLY A 129 -6.31 -5.71 30.89
C GLY A 129 -5.05 -5.07 31.44
N GLY A 130 -5.02 -4.84 32.69
CA GLY A 130 -4.05 -4.75 33.74
C GLY A 130 -2.56 -4.62 33.44
N SER A 131 -1.95 -3.90 34.37
CA SER A 131 -0.54 -3.93 34.77
C SER A 131 0.35 -2.87 34.14
N SER A 132 0.67 -1.89 34.99
CA SER A 132 1.81 -0.99 34.90
C SER A 132 3.12 -1.81 34.80
N GLY A 133 3.62 -1.96 33.59
CA GLY A 133 4.96 -2.47 33.30
C GLY A 133 5.59 -1.54 32.28
N GLY A 134 6.55 -0.73 32.71
CA GLY A 134 7.33 0.11 31.83
C GLY A 134 8.11 -0.74 30.84
N PHE A 135 7.71 -0.73 29.58
CA PHE A 135 8.54 -1.21 28.47
C PHE A 135 9.38 -0.05 27.95
N SER A 136 10.50 0.16 28.65
CA SER A 136 11.65 0.85 28.11
C SER A 136 12.48 -0.21 27.37
N GLY A 137 12.71 -0.03 26.09
CA GLY A 137 13.71 -0.78 25.35
C GLY A 137 13.16 -1.69 24.25
N GLY A 138 13.23 -1.20 23.04
CA GLY A 138 13.04 -1.93 21.80
C GLY A 138 12.55 -0.96 20.74
N GLY A 139 13.38 -0.63 19.73
CA GLY A 139 13.03 0.23 18.60
C GLY A 139 11.89 -0.33 17.76
N GLY A 140 10.72 -0.50 18.35
CA GLY A 140 9.49 -0.90 17.69
C GLY A 140 9.07 0.23 16.74
N ARG A 141 9.04 -0.05 15.43
CA ARG A 141 8.45 0.82 14.43
C ARG A 141 7.05 1.20 14.92
N ASN A 142 6.81 2.52 15.05
CA ASN A 142 5.49 3.00 15.39
C ASN A 142 4.58 2.79 14.15
N PRO A 143 3.58 1.90 14.19
CA PRO A 143 2.79 1.56 13.00
C PRO A 143 1.94 2.72 12.45
N ARG A 144 1.96 3.86 13.12
CA ARG A 144 1.23 5.08 12.73
C ARG A 144 2.13 6.14 12.10
N VAL A 145 3.40 5.82 11.89
CA VAL A 145 4.35 6.69 11.20
C VAL A 145 4.57 6.09 9.82
N ILE A 146 4.50 6.93 8.79
CA ILE A 146 4.84 6.52 7.43
C ILE A 146 6.27 5.99 7.42
N ASP A 147 6.46 4.78 6.92
CA ASP A 147 7.79 4.22 6.67
C ASP A 147 8.26 4.66 5.28
N GLU A 148 8.72 5.91 5.18
CA GLU A 148 9.19 6.49 3.92
C GLU A 148 10.31 5.67 3.29
N ALA A 149 11.20 5.10 4.11
CA ALA A 149 12.32 4.29 3.64
C ALA A 149 11.84 3.02 2.92
N THR A 150 10.85 2.33 3.47
CA THR A 150 10.24 1.16 2.82
C THR A 150 9.52 1.56 1.52
N LEU A 151 8.76 2.65 1.51
CA LEU A 151 8.05 3.12 0.31
C LEU A 151 9.02 3.55 -0.79
N GLN A 152 10.11 4.23 -0.42
CA GLN A 152 11.16 4.60 -1.36
C GLN A 152 11.85 3.35 -1.94
N THR A 153 12.16 2.36 -1.11
CA THR A 153 12.74 1.10 -1.56
C THR A 153 11.84 0.39 -2.58
N VAL A 154 10.53 0.34 -2.35
CA VAL A 154 9.56 -0.24 -3.29
C VAL A 154 9.57 0.47 -4.64
N ALA A 155 9.57 1.81 -4.62
CA ALA A 155 9.62 2.60 -5.84
C ALA A 155 10.95 2.39 -6.59
N ASP A 156 12.08 2.42 -5.89
CA ASP A 156 13.42 2.27 -6.46
C ASP A 156 13.62 0.90 -7.12
N ILE A 157 13.17 -0.20 -6.48
CA ILE A 157 13.23 -1.56 -7.04
C ILE A 157 12.54 -1.64 -8.40
N THR A 158 11.43 -0.90 -8.58
CA THR A 158 10.66 -0.89 -9.83
C THR A 158 11.03 0.27 -10.77
N GLY A 159 12.08 1.04 -10.43
CA GLY A 159 12.59 2.17 -11.21
C GLY A 159 11.63 3.36 -11.24
N ARG A 160 10.92 3.62 -10.13
CA ARG A 160 9.96 4.73 -10.00
C ARG A 160 10.23 5.56 -8.75
N GLN A 161 9.38 6.59 -8.56
CA GLN A 161 9.54 7.58 -7.51
C GLN A 161 8.55 7.36 -6.37
N TYR A 162 9.02 7.69 -5.17
CA TYR A 162 8.21 7.91 -3.99
C TYR A 162 7.74 9.37 -3.94
N TYR A 163 6.48 9.57 -3.61
CA TYR A 163 5.89 10.88 -3.38
C TYR A 163 5.45 11.00 -1.92
N LYS A 164 5.72 12.15 -1.32
CA LYS A 164 5.20 12.51 -0.01
C LYS A 164 4.09 13.53 -0.17
N ALA A 165 2.98 13.31 0.51
CA ALA A 165 1.86 14.24 0.56
C ALA A 165 1.41 14.43 2.01
N GLU A 166 1.43 15.68 2.48
CA GLU A 166 0.97 16.06 3.84
C GLU A 166 -0.38 16.80 3.80
N SER A 167 -0.89 17.06 2.59
CA SER A 167 -2.18 17.71 2.36
C SER A 167 -2.87 17.15 1.12
N ALA A 168 -4.17 17.41 0.98
CA ALA A 168 -4.95 16.99 -0.17
C ALA A 168 -4.42 17.60 -1.48
N ASP A 169 -3.96 18.86 -1.44
CA ASP A 169 -3.40 19.54 -2.63
C ASP A 169 -2.10 18.88 -3.09
N GLN A 170 -1.23 18.51 -2.14
CA GLN A 170 0.01 17.77 -2.46
C GLN A 170 -0.28 16.38 -3.00
N LEU A 171 -1.28 15.69 -2.45
CA LEU A 171 -1.73 14.41 -2.98
C LEU A 171 -2.25 14.53 -4.40
N GLN A 172 -3.07 15.56 -4.68
CA GLN A 172 -3.57 15.84 -6.02
C GLN A 172 -2.41 16.13 -7.00
N GLY A 173 -1.41 16.91 -6.56
CA GLY A 173 -0.20 17.15 -7.34
C GLY A 173 0.55 15.85 -7.66
N ALA A 174 0.82 15.03 -6.64
CA ALA A 174 1.49 13.74 -6.82
C ALA A 174 0.73 12.81 -7.78
N LEU A 175 -0.59 12.77 -7.69
CA LEU A 175 -1.43 11.99 -8.61
C LEU A 175 -1.43 12.55 -10.04
N GLY A 176 -1.30 13.87 -10.20
CA GLY A 176 -1.20 14.53 -11.50
C GLY A 176 0.13 14.28 -12.22
N ASP A 177 1.19 13.98 -11.49
CA ASP A 177 2.52 13.69 -12.04
C ASP A 177 2.69 12.21 -12.45
N LEU A 178 1.68 11.37 -12.19
CA LEU A 178 1.70 9.98 -12.62
C LEU A 178 1.43 9.86 -14.13
N PRO A 179 2.04 8.87 -14.81
CA PRO A 179 1.92 8.68 -16.25
C PRO A 179 0.52 8.25 -16.70
#